data_7c49f3af302aadf36555eb2dd4f75cf4
#
_entry.id   7c49f3af302aadf36555eb2dd4f75cf4
#
_cell.length_a   1.000
_cell.length_b   1.000
_cell.length_c   1.000
_cell.angle_alpha   90.00
_cell.angle_beta   90.00
_cell.angle_gamma   90.00
#
_symmetry.space_group_name_H-M   'P 1'
#
loop_
_entity.id
_entity.type
_entity.pdbx_description
1 polymer ?
#
loop_
_entity_poly.entity_id
_entity_poly.type
_entity_poly.pdbx_seq_one_letter_code
_entity_poly.pdbx_strand_id
1 'polypeptide(L)'
;ATLPEKQLAWGCVPGFFQGAAIEPDFHLAYMYGQGLPHLPVICNENTVTTMASLLTDTQGLTLAVIPEPGYDRKPYVGDRRTHGECWRTGLSHMTRDRRLCPTAWHPVLGEEGSWLEAGGQTCFAFRYTLRRTDWYEVFKHAVYDIYGLKEELALRRSRISLTDRLEAICRYVCDDSLSLWRTEYCEGIEIGAQAYLGSVVGSEKDAMKNADAGAVWMLAAMTGDSLLRHGRLPYIRNFKLMQQGGHGDRNRGAALGQYY
;
A
#
# COMPACT_ATOMS: atom_id res chain seq x y z
N ALA A 1 -21.12 -19.09 9.21
CA ALA A 1 -20.76 -20.10 8.22
C ALA A 1 -19.26 -20.13 8.07
N THR A 2 -18.64 -21.27 8.06
CA THR A 2 -17.21 -21.45 7.86
C THR A 2 -16.96 -22.18 6.55
N LEU A 3 -15.90 -21.81 5.84
CA LEU A 3 -15.52 -22.42 4.58
C LEU A 3 -14.46 -23.51 4.85
N PRO A 4 -14.66 -24.76 4.40
CA PRO A 4 -13.59 -25.77 4.41
C PRO A 4 -12.44 -25.33 3.49
N GLU A 5 -11.19 -25.54 3.92
CA GLU A 5 -10.00 -25.17 3.15
C GLU A 5 -10.02 -25.72 1.70
N LYS A 6 -10.45 -26.96 1.54
CA LYS A 6 -10.57 -27.61 0.22
C LYS A 6 -11.55 -26.93 -0.74
N GLN A 7 -12.41 -26.09 -0.23
CA GLN A 7 -13.41 -25.36 -1.00
C GLN A 7 -13.02 -23.89 -1.21
N LEU A 8 -11.87 -23.47 -0.70
CA LEU A 8 -11.38 -22.12 -0.92
C LEU A 8 -10.86 -21.99 -2.36
N ALA A 9 -11.40 -21.02 -3.10
CA ALA A 9 -10.88 -20.61 -4.39
C ALA A 9 -10.05 -19.34 -4.29
N TRP A 10 -10.50 -18.37 -3.47
CA TRP A 10 -9.82 -17.09 -3.33
C TRP A 10 -10.13 -16.43 -1.99
N GLY A 11 -9.10 -15.77 -1.42
CA GLY A 11 -9.24 -14.91 -0.24
C GLY A 11 -8.63 -13.55 -0.48
N CYS A 12 -9.29 -12.50 0.02
CA CYS A 12 -8.82 -11.13 -0.15
C CYS A 12 -9.14 -10.28 1.08
N VAL A 13 -8.12 -9.62 1.63
CA VAL A 13 -8.23 -8.39 2.39
C VAL A 13 -7.53 -7.33 1.56
N PRO A 14 -8.25 -6.42 0.91
CA PRO A 14 -7.70 -5.53 -0.11
C PRO A 14 -6.59 -4.64 0.42
N GLY A 15 -5.46 -4.65 -0.28
CA GLY A 15 -4.27 -3.90 0.09
C GLY A 15 -3.35 -4.61 1.08
N PHE A 16 -3.72 -5.79 1.56
CA PHE A 16 -2.92 -6.55 2.50
C PHE A 16 -2.76 -8.03 2.13
N PHE A 17 -3.86 -8.77 2.03
CA PHE A 17 -3.85 -10.16 1.61
C PHE A 17 -4.62 -10.39 0.32
N GLN A 18 -4.02 -11.16 -0.57
CA GLN A 18 -4.67 -11.68 -1.77
C GLN A 18 -4.10 -13.06 -2.05
N GLY A 19 -4.95 -14.07 -2.16
CA GLY A 19 -4.46 -15.41 -2.39
C GLY A 19 -5.56 -16.39 -2.73
N ALA A 20 -5.23 -17.37 -3.59
CA ALA A 20 -6.10 -18.44 -4.05
C ALA A 20 -5.88 -19.75 -3.28
N ALA A 21 -4.90 -19.80 -2.37
CA ALA A 21 -4.57 -21.00 -1.61
C ALA A 21 -4.14 -20.62 -0.19
N ILE A 22 -4.23 -21.59 0.72
CA ILE A 22 -3.66 -21.45 2.05
C ILE A 22 -2.16 -21.72 1.96
N GLU A 23 -1.38 -20.77 2.45
CA GLU A 23 0.07 -20.86 2.51
C GLU A 23 0.50 -21.14 3.95
N PRO A 24 1.26 -22.21 4.21
CA PRO A 24 1.75 -22.53 5.56
C PRO A 24 2.80 -21.54 6.06
N ASP A 25 3.53 -20.90 5.16
CA ASP A 25 4.52 -19.89 5.52
C ASP A 25 3.82 -18.54 5.75
N PHE A 26 3.75 -18.16 7.02
CA PHE A 26 3.18 -16.87 7.43
C PHE A 26 3.84 -15.68 6.72
N HIS A 27 5.16 -15.73 6.52
CA HIS A 27 5.88 -14.64 5.88
C HIS A 27 5.45 -14.44 4.44
N LEU A 28 5.30 -15.53 3.67
CA LEU A 28 4.82 -15.47 2.29
C LEU A 28 3.39 -14.99 2.21
N ALA A 29 2.51 -15.48 3.06
CA ALA A 29 1.12 -15.07 3.10
C ALA A 29 0.97 -13.61 3.54
N TYR A 30 1.67 -13.22 4.59
CA TYR A 30 1.57 -11.88 5.19
C TYR A 30 2.26 -10.79 4.37
N MET A 31 3.50 -11.02 3.98
CA MET A 31 4.33 -10.00 3.33
C MET A 31 4.12 -9.90 1.83
N TYR A 32 3.80 -11.00 1.18
CA TYR A 32 3.74 -11.06 -0.29
C TYR A 32 2.35 -11.38 -0.83
N GLY A 33 1.36 -11.59 0.03
CA GLY A 33 0.00 -11.90 -0.39
C GLY A 33 -0.16 -13.24 -1.13
N GLN A 34 0.72 -14.20 -0.84
CA GLN A 34 0.77 -15.51 -1.51
C GLN A 34 -0.04 -16.55 -0.74
N GLY A 35 -1.33 -16.38 -0.71
CA GLY A 35 -2.22 -17.30 0.00
C GLY A 35 -2.72 -16.74 1.32
N LEU A 36 -3.16 -17.61 2.21
CA LEU A 36 -3.70 -17.28 3.52
C LEU A 36 -2.85 -17.92 4.62
N PRO A 37 -2.60 -17.22 5.73
CA PRO A 37 -1.89 -17.79 6.85
C PRO A 37 -2.72 -18.87 7.56
N HIS A 38 -2.05 -19.81 8.24
CA HIS A 38 -2.73 -20.83 9.05
C HIS A 38 -3.27 -20.32 10.39
N LEU A 39 -2.88 -19.12 10.78
CA LEU A 39 -3.33 -18.47 12.01
C LEU A 39 -4.15 -17.23 11.66
N PRO A 40 -5.10 -16.82 12.52
CA PRO A 40 -5.76 -15.55 12.35
C PRO A 40 -4.74 -14.40 12.35
N VAL A 41 -4.64 -13.71 11.24
CA VAL A 41 -3.87 -12.48 11.14
C VAL A 41 -4.87 -11.34 11.04
N ILE A 42 -4.80 -10.43 12.01
CA ILE A 42 -5.72 -9.30 12.09
C ILE A 42 -5.06 -8.12 11.38
N CYS A 43 -5.64 -7.74 10.25
CA CYS A 43 -5.21 -6.55 9.50
C CYS A 43 -5.96 -5.34 10.04
N ASN A 44 -5.24 -4.43 10.67
CA ASN A 44 -5.83 -3.23 11.24
C ASN A 44 -6.30 -2.26 10.17
N GLU A 45 -7.26 -1.43 10.48
CA GLU A 45 -7.85 -0.42 9.60
C GLU A 45 -6.84 0.54 8.95
N ASN A 46 -5.70 0.76 9.60
CA ASN A 46 -4.64 1.63 9.08
C ASN A 46 -3.70 0.94 8.08
N THR A 47 -3.79 -0.37 7.94
CA THR A 47 -2.94 -1.17 7.04
C THR A 47 -3.65 -1.64 5.79
N VAL A 48 -4.98 -1.53 5.75
CA VAL A 48 -5.79 -1.95 4.59
C VAL A 48 -6.32 -0.75 3.81
N THR A 49 -6.39 -0.89 2.50
CA THR A 49 -6.88 0.18 1.63
C THR A 49 -8.40 0.25 1.62
N THR A 50 -9.05 -0.89 1.80
CA THR A 50 -10.51 -1.01 1.85
C THR A 50 -10.88 -2.00 2.93
N MET A 51 -11.71 -1.56 3.86
CA MET A 51 -12.16 -2.38 4.98
C MET A 51 -13.13 -3.46 4.49
N ALA A 52 -12.59 -4.59 4.08
CA ALA A 52 -13.36 -5.77 3.69
C ALA A 52 -12.53 -7.03 3.86
N SER A 53 -13.15 -8.11 4.31
CA SER A 53 -12.57 -9.45 4.24
C SER A 53 -13.49 -10.33 3.40
N LEU A 54 -12.94 -10.96 2.38
CA LEU A 54 -13.69 -11.70 1.36
C LEU A 54 -13.12 -13.11 1.21
N LEU A 55 -14.01 -14.09 1.12
CA LEU A 55 -13.67 -15.47 0.74
C LEU A 55 -14.61 -15.94 -0.37
N THR A 56 -14.04 -16.49 -1.41
CA THR A 56 -14.77 -17.11 -2.53
C THR A 56 -14.55 -18.63 -2.51
N ASP A 57 -15.60 -19.38 -2.61
CA ASP A 57 -15.50 -20.84 -2.71
C ASP A 57 -15.30 -21.32 -4.16
N THR A 58 -15.00 -22.61 -4.31
CA THR A 58 -14.81 -23.26 -5.62
C THR A 58 -16.07 -23.32 -6.49
N GLN A 59 -17.22 -22.96 -5.94
CA GLN A 59 -18.50 -22.88 -6.66
C GLN A 59 -18.84 -21.45 -7.09
N GLY A 60 -17.95 -20.50 -6.82
CA GLY A 60 -18.15 -19.10 -7.16
C GLY A 60 -19.11 -18.37 -6.21
N LEU A 61 -19.24 -18.84 -4.97
CA LEU A 61 -19.98 -18.13 -3.93
C LEU A 61 -18.99 -17.32 -3.08
N THR A 62 -19.20 -16.01 -2.99
CA THR A 62 -18.37 -15.10 -2.22
C THR A 62 -19.11 -14.57 -1.00
N LEU A 63 -18.49 -14.77 0.16
CA LEU A 63 -18.89 -14.14 1.42
C LEU A 63 -17.91 -13.02 1.76
N ALA A 64 -18.43 -11.85 2.11
CA ALA A 64 -17.66 -10.72 2.60
C ALA A 64 -18.19 -10.19 3.91
N VAL A 65 -17.30 -9.75 4.79
CA VAL A 65 -17.61 -8.93 5.97
C VAL A 65 -17.01 -7.55 5.74
N ILE A 66 -17.85 -6.52 5.86
CA ILE A 66 -17.52 -5.13 5.52
C ILE A 66 -17.97 -4.25 6.69
N PRO A 67 -17.05 -3.72 7.51
CA PRO A 67 -17.37 -2.76 8.56
C PRO A 67 -18.06 -1.51 8.02
N GLU A 68 -18.87 -0.88 8.83
CA GLU A 68 -19.52 0.39 8.47
C GLU A 68 -18.47 1.49 8.25
N PRO A 69 -18.53 2.24 7.14
CA PRO A 69 -17.60 3.33 6.89
C PRO A 69 -17.68 4.41 7.96
N GLY A 70 -16.52 4.89 8.37
CA GLY A 70 -16.45 5.98 9.36
C GLY A 70 -16.75 5.56 10.79
N TYR A 71 -17.06 4.30 11.04
CA TYR A 71 -17.19 3.81 12.39
C TYR A 71 -15.81 3.79 13.05
N ASP A 72 -15.68 4.44 14.20
CA ASP A 72 -14.40 4.68 14.90
C ASP A 72 -13.34 5.46 14.09
N ARG A 73 -13.67 5.93 12.92
CA ARG A 73 -12.79 6.82 12.17
C ARG A 73 -13.08 8.28 12.54
N LYS A 74 -12.34 8.81 13.48
CA LYS A 74 -12.21 10.26 13.54
C LYS A 74 -11.36 10.70 12.33
N PRO A 75 -11.78 11.72 11.57
CA PRO A 75 -10.97 12.25 10.50
C PRO A 75 -9.61 12.64 11.05
N TYR A 76 -8.59 12.51 10.26
CA TYR A 76 -7.19 12.78 10.51
C TYR A 76 -6.95 13.87 11.57
N VAL A 77 -6.80 13.49 12.81
CA VAL A 77 -6.38 14.38 13.88
C VAL A 77 -5.19 13.75 14.54
N GLY A 78 -4.01 14.19 14.15
CA GLY A 78 -2.78 13.91 14.86
C GLY A 78 -2.37 12.42 14.93
N ASP A 79 -1.42 12.15 15.77
CA ASP A 79 -0.92 10.79 16.02
C ASP A 79 -2.04 9.94 16.66
N ARG A 80 -2.55 8.98 15.90
CA ARG A 80 -3.62 8.07 16.31
C ARG A 80 -3.27 7.25 17.56
N ARG A 81 -2.00 7.16 17.90
CA ARG A 81 -1.53 6.49 19.12
C ARG A 81 -1.88 7.22 20.41
N THR A 82 -2.22 8.50 20.32
CA THR A 82 -2.53 9.34 21.49
C THR A 82 -4.03 9.50 21.75
N HIS A 83 -4.89 8.99 20.88
CA HIS A 83 -6.35 9.11 21.04
C HIS A 83 -6.94 7.80 21.54
N GLY A 84 -6.82 7.58 22.86
CA GLY A 84 -7.32 6.40 23.57
C GLY A 84 -8.84 6.22 23.60
N GLU A 85 -9.58 6.91 22.75
CA GLU A 85 -11.04 6.85 22.72
C GLU A 85 -11.62 6.06 21.55
N CYS A 86 -10.82 5.61 20.62
CA CYS A 86 -11.30 4.89 19.44
C CYS A 86 -10.76 3.48 19.43
N TRP A 87 -11.62 2.52 19.64
CA TRP A 87 -11.29 1.13 19.45
C TRP A 87 -11.00 0.87 17.97
N ARG A 88 -9.91 0.20 17.72
CA ARG A 88 -9.51 -0.13 16.36
C ARG A 88 -10.30 -1.31 15.86
N THR A 89 -10.67 -1.23 14.59
CA THR A 89 -11.29 -2.33 13.87
C THR A 89 -10.22 -3.05 13.05
N GLY A 90 -10.29 -4.35 13.05
CA GLY A 90 -9.42 -5.21 12.24
C GLY A 90 -10.23 -6.22 11.45
N LEU A 91 -9.60 -6.77 10.44
CA LEU A 91 -10.16 -7.78 9.56
C LEU A 91 -9.28 -9.01 9.51
N SER A 92 -9.89 -10.17 9.40
CA SER A 92 -9.20 -11.43 9.24
C SER A 92 -9.99 -12.36 8.31
N HIS A 93 -9.29 -13.29 7.67
CA HIS A 93 -9.92 -14.41 6.95
C HIS A 93 -10.33 -15.57 7.86
N MET A 94 -10.00 -15.48 9.14
CA MET A 94 -10.23 -16.56 10.08
C MET A 94 -10.89 -16.06 11.35
N THR A 95 -11.71 -16.92 11.92
CA THR A 95 -12.19 -16.76 13.29
C THR A 95 -11.08 -17.02 14.30
N ARG A 96 -11.33 -16.70 15.58
CA ARG A 96 -10.41 -16.99 16.68
C ARG A 96 -10.03 -18.50 16.74
N ASP A 97 -10.95 -19.39 16.36
CA ASP A 97 -10.74 -20.83 16.33
C ASP A 97 -10.09 -21.33 15.03
N ARG A 98 -9.44 -20.44 14.29
CA ARG A 98 -8.72 -20.76 13.04
C ARG A 98 -9.60 -21.33 11.92
N ARG A 99 -10.88 -21.08 11.94
CA ARG A 99 -11.78 -21.49 10.86
C ARG A 99 -11.89 -20.41 9.81
N LEU A 100 -11.79 -20.76 8.55
CA LEU A 100 -11.96 -19.81 7.44
C LEU A 100 -13.36 -19.22 7.47
N CYS A 101 -13.41 -17.95 7.76
CA CYS A 101 -14.60 -17.13 7.77
C CYS A 101 -14.15 -15.66 7.72
N PRO A 102 -14.67 -14.85 6.82
CA PRO A 102 -14.43 -13.41 6.88
C PRO A 102 -14.87 -12.89 8.24
N THR A 103 -13.96 -12.25 8.95
CA THR A 103 -14.18 -11.86 10.35
C THR A 103 -13.78 -10.40 10.55
N ALA A 104 -14.64 -9.64 11.20
CA ALA A 104 -14.34 -8.32 11.74
C ALA A 104 -14.05 -8.42 13.24
N TRP A 105 -13.04 -7.72 13.68
CA TRP A 105 -12.60 -7.63 15.07
C TRP A 105 -12.83 -6.23 15.59
N HIS A 106 -13.58 -6.10 16.68
CA HIS A 106 -13.84 -4.82 17.31
C HIS A 106 -14.07 -5.00 18.84
N PRO A 107 -13.18 -4.50 19.68
CA PRO A 107 -11.87 -3.93 19.36
C PRO A 107 -10.88 -4.99 18.91
N VAL A 108 -9.75 -4.55 18.36
CA VAL A 108 -8.60 -5.41 18.21
C VAL A 108 -7.95 -5.54 19.59
N LEU A 109 -8.05 -6.70 20.20
CA LEU A 109 -7.54 -6.95 21.55
C LEU A 109 -6.01 -6.84 21.58
N GLY A 110 -5.49 -6.20 22.63
CA GLY A 110 -4.06 -5.93 22.78
C GLY A 110 -3.60 -4.60 22.22
N GLU A 111 -4.43 -3.90 21.48
CA GLU A 111 -4.18 -2.52 21.06
C GLU A 111 -4.42 -1.54 22.22
N GLU A 112 -3.69 -0.44 22.23
CA GLU A 112 -3.88 0.64 23.19
C GLU A 112 -5.32 1.16 23.14
N GLY A 113 -5.94 1.33 24.31
CA GLY A 113 -7.33 1.78 24.41
C GLY A 113 -8.38 0.68 24.15
N SER A 114 -8.01 -0.59 23.97
CA SER A 114 -8.96 -1.69 23.74
C SER A 114 -9.63 -2.23 25.01
N TRP A 115 -9.97 -1.35 25.92
CA TRP A 115 -10.65 -1.68 27.19
C TRP A 115 -11.92 -0.85 27.34
N LEU A 116 -12.87 -1.36 28.09
CA LEU A 116 -14.11 -0.71 28.42
C LEU A 116 -14.29 -0.67 29.93
N GLU A 117 -14.56 0.48 30.46
CA GLU A 117 -14.85 0.60 31.90
C GLU A 117 -16.15 -0.10 32.28
N ALA A 118 -16.29 -0.48 33.55
CA ALA A 118 -17.51 -1.09 34.05
C ALA A 118 -18.71 -0.17 33.81
N GLY A 119 -19.73 -0.69 33.15
CA GLY A 119 -20.92 0.09 32.78
C GLY A 119 -20.77 0.89 31.46
N GLY A 120 -19.59 0.93 30.88
CA GLY A 120 -19.37 1.55 29.57
C GLY A 120 -20.05 0.76 28.44
N GLN A 121 -20.33 1.43 27.34
CA GLN A 121 -20.93 0.84 26.14
C GLN A 121 -20.16 1.24 24.90
N THR A 122 -20.04 0.30 23.96
CA THR A 122 -19.57 0.57 22.62
C THR A 122 -20.53 -0.02 21.62
N CYS A 123 -20.56 0.54 20.43
CA CYS A 123 -21.35 0.02 19.32
C CYS A 123 -20.43 -0.27 18.17
N PHE A 124 -20.73 -1.27 17.41
CA PHE A 124 -20.03 -1.63 16.20
C PHE A 124 -21.04 -2.08 15.14
N ALA A 125 -20.89 -1.59 13.93
CA ALA A 125 -21.75 -1.94 12.81
C ALA A 125 -20.94 -2.51 11.64
N PHE A 126 -21.47 -3.52 11.01
CA PHE A 126 -20.88 -4.12 9.82
C PHE A 126 -21.97 -4.68 8.92
N ARG A 127 -21.62 -4.89 7.66
CA ARG A 127 -22.41 -5.62 6.69
C ARG A 127 -21.74 -6.94 6.35
N TYR A 128 -22.52 -7.91 6.02
CA TYR A 128 -22.02 -9.05 5.27
C TYR A 128 -22.75 -9.16 3.94
N THR A 129 -22.02 -9.58 2.93
CA THR A 129 -22.53 -9.77 1.58
C THR A 129 -22.28 -11.21 1.18
N LEU A 130 -23.33 -11.89 0.74
CA LEU A 130 -23.23 -13.24 0.18
C LEU A 130 -23.78 -13.21 -1.24
N ARG A 131 -22.90 -13.46 -2.21
CA ARG A 131 -23.26 -13.40 -3.64
C ARG A 131 -22.67 -14.58 -4.40
N ARG A 132 -23.39 -15.06 -5.40
CA ARG A 132 -22.84 -16.00 -6.37
C ARG A 132 -22.11 -15.23 -7.47
N THR A 133 -20.88 -14.87 -7.17
CA THR A 133 -19.97 -14.13 -8.04
C THR A 133 -18.55 -14.23 -7.46
N ASP A 134 -17.54 -13.77 -8.21
CA ASP A 134 -16.17 -13.76 -7.73
C ASP A 134 -15.92 -12.64 -6.68
N TRP A 135 -14.76 -12.71 -6.06
CA TRP A 135 -14.32 -11.74 -5.05
C TRP A 135 -14.27 -10.30 -5.58
N TYR A 136 -13.91 -10.12 -6.85
CA TYR A 136 -13.70 -8.79 -7.41
C TYR A 136 -15.02 -8.01 -7.56
N GLU A 137 -16.10 -8.67 -7.95
CA GLU A 137 -17.43 -8.06 -8.01
C GLU A 137 -17.93 -7.65 -6.62
N VAL A 138 -17.65 -8.47 -5.59
CA VAL A 138 -18.01 -8.14 -4.22
C VAL A 138 -17.10 -7.04 -3.68
N PHE A 139 -15.83 -7.02 -4.05
CA PHE A 139 -14.90 -5.93 -3.74
C PHE A 139 -15.36 -4.61 -4.36
N LYS A 140 -15.74 -4.60 -5.64
CA LYS A 140 -16.33 -3.41 -6.28
C LYS A 140 -17.57 -2.91 -5.56
N HIS A 141 -18.43 -3.82 -5.14
CA HIS A 141 -19.60 -3.47 -4.34
C HIS A 141 -19.21 -2.78 -3.02
N ALA A 142 -18.23 -3.31 -2.30
CA ALA A 142 -17.73 -2.66 -1.09
C ALA A 142 -17.18 -1.25 -1.38
N VAL A 143 -16.34 -1.12 -2.39
CA VAL A 143 -15.67 0.14 -2.74
C VAL A 143 -16.65 1.19 -3.28
N TYR A 144 -17.52 0.80 -4.20
CA TYR A 144 -18.36 1.74 -4.94
C TYR A 144 -19.70 2.02 -4.26
N ASP A 145 -20.36 0.97 -3.78
CA ASP A 145 -21.73 1.12 -3.29
C ASP A 145 -21.77 1.39 -1.78
N ILE A 146 -20.86 0.77 -1.01
CA ILE A 146 -20.85 0.91 0.45
C ILE A 146 -19.97 2.10 0.87
N TYR A 147 -18.74 2.19 0.33
CA TYR A 147 -17.80 3.26 0.69
C TYR A 147 -17.93 4.52 -0.18
N GLY A 148 -18.75 4.50 -1.23
CA GLY A 148 -19.02 5.68 -2.07
C GLY A 148 -17.82 6.19 -2.88
N LEU A 149 -16.73 5.42 -3.01
CA LEU A 149 -15.51 5.88 -3.68
C LEU A 149 -15.69 6.17 -5.17
N LYS A 150 -16.75 5.64 -5.78
CA LYS A 150 -17.10 5.96 -7.16
C LYS A 150 -17.50 7.43 -7.33
N GLU A 151 -18.22 7.96 -6.37
CA GLU A 151 -18.60 9.38 -6.35
C GLU A 151 -17.39 10.27 -6.11
N GLU A 152 -16.49 9.87 -5.21
CA GLU A 152 -15.21 10.54 -4.98
C GLU A 152 -14.36 10.62 -6.25
N LEU A 153 -14.30 9.56 -7.04
CA LEU A 153 -13.62 9.57 -8.33
C LEU A 153 -14.26 10.54 -9.34
N ALA A 154 -15.59 10.64 -9.31
CA ALA A 154 -16.31 11.57 -10.18
C ALA A 154 -16.07 13.05 -9.81
N LEU A 155 -15.87 13.34 -8.53
CA LEU A 155 -15.55 14.68 -8.01
C LEU A 155 -14.15 15.17 -8.41
N ARG A 156 -13.24 14.26 -8.72
CA ARG A 156 -11.86 14.56 -9.13
C ARG A 156 -11.74 14.97 -10.60
N ARG A 157 -12.70 15.65 -11.15
CA ARG A 157 -12.53 16.32 -12.45
C ARG A 157 -11.56 17.47 -12.29
N SER A 158 -10.27 17.20 -12.47
CA SER A 158 -9.32 18.29 -12.58
C SER A 158 -9.62 19.06 -13.85
N ARG A 159 -9.74 20.37 -13.76
CA ARG A 159 -9.89 21.26 -14.92
C ARG A 159 -8.55 21.53 -15.62
N ILE A 160 -7.51 20.80 -15.23
CA ILE A 160 -6.15 20.96 -15.75
C ILE A 160 -5.93 19.87 -16.81
N SER A 161 -5.47 20.29 -17.99
CA SER A 161 -5.12 19.35 -19.05
C SER A 161 -3.94 18.46 -18.69
N LEU A 162 -3.79 17.32 -19.37
CA LEU A 162 -2.61 16.47 -19.19
C LEU A 162 -1.32 17.19 -19.58
N THR A 163 -1.38 18.06 -20.60
CA THR A 163 -0.25 18.89 -21.03
C THR A 163 0.18 19.84 -19.92
N ASP A 164 -0.76 20.59 -19.33
CA ASP A 164 -0.45 21.51 -18.23
C ASP A 164 0.15 20.78 -17.03
N ARG A 165 -0.32 19.57 -16.76
CA ARG A 165 0.26 18.74 -15.70
C ARG A 165 1.68 18.31 -16.03
N LEU A 166 1.93 17.87 -17.25
CA LEU A 166 3.26 17.51 -17.71
C LEU A 166 4.23 18.68 -17.62
N GLU A 167 3.81 19.86 -18.05
CA GLU A 167 4.61 21.07 -17.94
C GLU A 167 4.87 21.45 -16.48
N ALA A 168 3.88 21.33 -15.60
CA ALA A 168 4.05 21.59 -14.18
C ALA A 168 5.05 20.61 -13.54
N ILE A 169 4.99 19.32 -13.88
CA ILE A 169 5.92 18.31 -13.42
C ILE A 169 7.32 18.60 -13.97
N CYS A 170 7.45 18.95 -15.25
CA CYS A 170 8.73 19.29 -15.85
C CYS A 170 9.36 20.49 -15.16
N ARG A 171 8.60 21.57 -14.94
CA ARG A 171 9.10 22.73 -14.17
C ARG A 171 9.55 22.35 -12.76
N TYR A 172 8.77 21.53 -12.06
CA TYR A 172 9.15 21.05 -10.73
C TYR A 172 10.46 20.27 -10.76
N VAL A 173 10.63 19.34 -11.69
CA VAL A 173 11.84 18.50 -11.79
C VAL A 173 13.06 19.33 -12.23
N CYS A 174 12.86 20.36 -13.04
CA CYS A 174 13.93 21.25 -13.50
C CYS A 174 14.39 22.28 -12.46
N ASP A 175 13.56 22.58 -11.47
CA ASP A 175 13.92 23.49 -10.37
C ASP A 175 14.68 22.71 -9.28
N ASP A 176 15.94 23.06 -9.07
CA ASP A 176 16.82 22.35 -8.12
C ASP A 176 16.33 22.45 -6.68
N SER A 177 15.77 23.61 -6.32
CA SER A 177 15.31 23.85 -4.95
C SER A 177 14.01 23.09 -4.64
N LEU A 178 13.09 23.05 -5.59
CA LEU A 178 11.81 22.36 -5.42
C LEU A 178 11.96 20.83 -5.51
N SER A 179 12.77 20.37 -6.47
CA SER A 179 13.00 18.94 -6.68
C SER A 179 14.05 18.37 -5.75
N LEU A 180 14.75 19.21 -5.00
CA LEU A 180 15.88 18.82 -4.15
C LEU A 180 16.95 18.07 -4.96
N TRP A 181 17.18 18.53 -6.18
CA TRP A 181 18.23 17.95 -7.02
C TRP A 181 19.61 18.21 -6.43
N ARG A 182 20.44 17.18 -6.40
CA ARG A 182 21.85 17.31 -6.06
C ARG A 182 22.71 16.31 -6.81
N THR A 183 23.97 16.64 -6.92
CA THR A 183 25.02 15.74 -7.43
C THR A 183 26.08 15.52 -6.37
N GLU A 184 26.76 14.41 -6.43
CA GLU A 184 27.92 14.11 -5.60
C GLU A 184 28.87 13.17 -6.33
N TYR A 185 30.11 13.07 -5.84
CA TYR A 185 31.10 12.14 -6.39
C TYR A 185 31.12 10.85 -5.57
N CYS A 186 30.94 9.74 -6.25
CA CYS A 186 31.06 8.40 -5.70
C CYS A 186 32.08 7.63 -6.54
N GLU A 187 33.17 7.14 -5.91
CA GLU A 187 34.26 6.43 -6.59
C GLU A 187 34.81 7.15 -7.83
N GLY A 188 34.85 8.48 -7.79
CA GLY A 188 35.36 9.30 -8.89
C GLY A 188 34.38 9.54 -10.03
N ILE A 189 33.14 9.05 -9.92
CA ILE A 189 32.06 9.27 -10.90
C ILE A 189 31.04 10.22 -10.28
N GLU A 190 30.67 11.25 -11.02
CA GLU A 190 29.61 12.15 -10.59
C GLU A 190 28.25 11.52 -10.84
N ILE A 191 27.50 11.36 -9.76
CA ILE A 191 26.14 10.81 -9.74
C ILE A 191 25.14 11.92 -9.38
N GLY A 192 23.88 11.77 -9.73
CA GLY A 192 22.86 12.75 -9.39
C GLY A 192 21.48 12.13 -9.28
N ALA A 193 20.69 12.68 -8.35
CA ALA A 193 19.30 12.35 -8.14
C ALA A 193 18.61 13.43 -7.31
N GLN A 194 17.31 13.30 -7.14
CA GLN A 194 16.57 14.07 -6.14
C GLN A 194 16.92 13.56 -4.75
N ALA A 195 17.20 14.47 -3.83
CA ALA A 195 17.42 14.12 -2.43
C ALA A 195 16.12 13.69 -1.76
N TYR A 196 16.23 12.83 -0.78
CA TYR A 196 15.15 12.44 0.11
C TYR A 196 15.37 13.13 1.46
N LEU A 197 14.49 14.06 1.81
CA LEU A 197 14.54 14.72 3.11
C LEU A 197 13.86 13.84 4.16
N GLY A 198 14.57 13.53 5.21
CA GLY A 198 14.09 12.73 6.32
C GLY A 198 14.88 11.43 6.51
N SER A 199 14.71 10.80 7.65
CA SER A 199 15.39 9.54 7.94
C SER A 199 14.85 8.41 7.04
N VAL A 200 15.74 7.81 6.29
CA VAL A 200 15.51 6.49 5.74
C VAL A 200 15.72 5.48 6.87
N VAL A 201 14.96 4.40 6.90
CA VAL A 201 15.03 3.38 7.96
C VAL A 201 16.49 3.04 8.29
N GLY A 202 16.92 3.38 9.50
CA GLY A 202 18.29 3.18 9.98
C GLY A 202 19.32 4.23 9.57
N SER A 203 18.92 5.35 8.93
CA SER A 203 19.81 6.45 8.57
C SER A 203 19.24 7.79 9.01
N GLU A 204 20.06 8.62 9.64
CA GLU A 204 19.73 10.01 9.95
C GLU A 204 20.13 10.98 8.83
N LYS A 205 20.72 10.46 7.77
CA LYS A 205 21.19 11.26 6.63
C LYS A 205 20.13 11.32 5.54
N ASP A 206 20.09 12.47 4.86
CA ASP A 206 19.37 12.57 3.61
C ASP A 206 19.97 11.63 2.57
N ALA A 207 19.11 10.94 1.86
CA ALA A 207 19.52 10.00 0.83
C ALA A 207 19.06 10.46 -0.54
N MET A 208 19.80 10.07 -1.57
CA MET A 208 19.40 10.30 -2.96
C MET A 208 18.34 9.30 -3.37
N LYS A 209 17.27 9.78 -4.01
CA LYS A 209 16.19 8.94 -4.50
C LYS A 209 16.56 8.25 -5.80
N ASN A 210 16.33 6.97 -5.80
CA ASN A 210 16.54 6.10 -6.94
C ASN A 210 15.26 5.90 -7.79
N ALA A 211 14.08 6.06 -7.20
CA ALA A 211 12.81 5.67 -7.81
C ALA A 211 12.38 6.54 -8.99
N ASP A 212 12.78 7.81 -9.02
CA ASP A 212 12.24 8.79 -9.97
C ASP A 212 12.97 8.81 -11.34
N ALA A 213 14.02 8.02 -11.50
CA ALA A 213 14.82 7.96 -12.73
C ALA A 213 13.99 7.69 -14.00
N GLY A 214 13.05 6.76 -13.92
CA GLY A 214 12.16 6.42 -15.04
C GLY A 214 11.25 7.57 -15.43
N ALA A 215 10.72 8.31 -14.44
CA ALA A 215 9.88 9.47 -14.68
C ALA A 215 10.65 10.61 -15.35
N VAL A 216 11.88 10.90 -14.89
CA VAL A 216 12.74 11.91 -15.53
C VAL A 216 13.09 11.52 -16.97
N TRP A 217 13.35 10.23 -17.22
CA TRP A 217 13.59 9.73 -18.57
C TRP A 217 12.39 9.94 -19.48
N MET A 218 11.20 9.59 -19.01
CA MET A 218 9.95 9.80 -19.75
C MET A 218 9.71 11.29 -20.04
N LEU A 219 9.87 12.16 -19.04
CA LEU A 219 9.73 13.60 -19.21
C LEU A 219 10.70 14.13 -20.27
N ALA A 220 11.97 13.73 -20.22
CA ALA A 220 12.97 14.14 -21.21
C ALA A 220 12.63 13.68 -22.62
N ALA A 221 12.05 12.48 -22.77
CA ALA A 221 11.62 11.96 -24.06
C ALA A 221 10.39 12.72 -24.59
N MET A 222 9.42 13.02 -23.73
CA MET A 222 8.16 13.68 -24.10
C MET A 222 8.33 15.17 -24.38
N THR A 223 9.14 15.87 -23.61
CA THR A 223 9.29 17.32 -23.68
C THR A 223 10.46 17.78 -24.58
N GLY A 224 11.45 16.92 -24.75
CA GLY A 224 12.71 17.31 -25.40
C GLY A 224 13.58 18.26 -24.59
N ASP A 225 13.23 18.50 -23.32
CA ASP A 225 13.91 19.48 -22.47
C ASP A 225 15.42 19.20 -22.36
N SER A 226 16.23 20.25 -22.60
CA SER A 226 17.68 20.16 -22.65
C SER A 226 18.31 19.92 -21.27
N LEU A 227 17.75 20.53 -20.21
CA LEU A 227 18.24 20.32 -18.84
C LEU A 227 18.01 18.87 -18.40
N LEU A 228 16.83 18.33 -18.70
CA LEU A 228 16.55 16.93 -18.39
C LEU A 228 17.51 15.99 -19.13
N ARG A 229 17.73 16.24 -20.44
CA ARG A 229 18.58 15.37 -21.28
C ARG A 229 20.06 15.43 -20.94
N HIS A 230 20.57 16.62 -20.67
CA HIS A 230 22.00 16.84 -20.54
C HIS A 230 22.43 17.18 -19.11
N GLY A 231 21.56 17.76 -18.31
CA GLY A 231 21.83 18.15 -16.94
C GLY A 231 21.29 17.17 -15.86
N ARG A 232 20.46 16.21 -16.24
CA ARG A 232 19.88 15.24 -15.28
C ARG A 232 20.18 13.78 -15.65
N LEU A 233 19.80 13.36 -16.81
CA LEU A 233 19.89 11.96 -17.20
C LEU A 233 21.28 11.34 -17.16
N PRO A 234 22.38 12.01 -17.54
CA PRO A 234 23.70 11.44 -17.42
C PRO A 234 24.06 11.07 -15.97
N TYR A 235 23.77 11.93 -15.02
CA TYR A 235 24.04 11.72 -13.61
C TYR A 235 23.14 10.65 -12.99
N ILE A 236 21.85 10.63 -13.37
CA ILE A 236 20.90 9.59 -12.99
C ILE A 236 21.36 8.22 -13.52
N ARG A 237 21.82 8.17 -14.75
CA ARG A 237 22.37 6.96 -15.35
C ARG A 237 23.59 6.44 -14.57
N ASN A 238 24.52 7.34 -14.25
CA ASN A 238 25.67 7.00 -13.45
C ASN A 238 25.26 6.42 -12.10
N PHE A 239 24.31 7.08 -11.42
CA PHE A 239 23.78 6.60 -10.16
C PHE A 239 23.18 5.20 -10.26
N LYS A 240 22.39 4.92 -11.31
CA LYS A 240 21.84 3.59 -11.56
C LYS A 240 22.88 2.53 -11.83
N LEU A 241 23.91 2.87 -12.61
CA LEU A 241 24.99 1.94 -12.93
C LEU A 241 25.84 1.58 -11.70
N MET A 242 26.06 2.53 -10.82
CA MET A 242 26.80 2.29 -9.58
C MET A 242 26.06 1.40 -8.57
N GLN A 243 24.75 1.34 -8.67
CA GLN A 243 23.93 0.45 -7.83
C GLN A 243 23.88 -0.99 -8.36
N GLN A 244 24.46 -1.27 -9.50
CA GLN A 244 24.50 -2.61 -10.09
C GLN A 244 25.78 -3.35 -9.72
N GLY A 245 25.66 -4.64 -9.53
CA GLY A 245 26.80 -5.52 -9.32
C GLY A 245 27.79 -5.48 -10.48
N GLY A 246 29.08 -5.28 -10.18
CA GLY A 246 30.16 -5.16 -11.15
C GLY A 246 30.68 -6.48 -11.69
N HIS A 247 31.77 -6.39 -12.46
CA HIS A 247 32.53 -7.55 -12.94
C HIS A 247 33.16 -8.28 -11.75
N GLY A 248 32.86 -9.56 -11.58
CA GLY A 248 33.35 -10.34 -10.46
C GLY A 248 32.30 -10.55 -9.34
N ASP A 249 31.26 -9.77 -9.32
CA ASP A 249 30.15 -9.98 -8.39
C ASP A 249 29.30 -11.19 -8.81
N ARG A 250 28.86 -11.96 -7.82
CA ARG A 250 27.97 -13.10 -8.04
C ARG A 250 26.66 -12.66 -8.72
N ASN A 251 26.22 -11.44 -8.45
CA ASN A 251 24.97 -10.86 -8.96
C ASN A 251 25.24 -9.73 -9.97
N ARG A 252 26.13 -9.97 -10.92
CA ARG A 252 26.47 -9.00 -11.95
C ARG A 252 25.22 -8.44 -12.64
N GLY A 253 25.14 -7.12 -12.70
CA GLY A 253 24.01 -6.39 -13.31
C GLY A 253 22.75 -6.31 -12.45
N ALA A 254 22.69 -7.00 -11.31
CA ALA A 254 21.58 -6.87 -10.38
C ALA A 254 21.69 -5.59 -9.56
N ALA A 255 20.55 -5.01 -9.18
CA ALA A 255 20.53 -3.90 -8.24
C ALA A 255 20.94 -4.37 -6.84
N LEU A 256 22.02 -3.80 -6.32
CA LEU A 256 22.59 -4.16 -5.01
C LEU A 256 22.11 -3.25 -3.89
N GLY A 257 21.53 -2.10 -4.21
CA GLY A 257 21.03 -1.15 -3.23
C GLY A 257 19.87 -0.32 -3.76
N GLN A 258 19.09 0.20 -2.86
CA GLN A 258 17.95 1.06 -3.16
C GLN A 258 18.27 2.54 -2.91
N TYR A 259 19.13 2.82 -1.95
CA TYR A 259 19.56 4.14 -1.55
C TYR A 259 21.09 4.21 -1.49
N TYR A 260 21.59 5.42 -1.72
CA TYR A 260 22.99 5.74 -1.56
C TYR A 260 23.20 6.52 -0.26
#